data_e75b898fd38d47cf6a56812612d68c32
#
_entry.id   e75b898fd38d47cf6a56812612d68c32
#
_cell.length_a   1.000
_cell.length_b   1.000
_cell.length_c   1.000
_cell.angle_alpha   90.00
_cell.angle_beta   90.00
_cell.angle_gamma   90.00
#
_symmetry.space_group_name_H-M   'P 1'
#
loop_
_entity.id
_entity.type
_entity.pdbx_description
1 polymer ?
#
loop_
_entity_poly.entity_id
_entity_poly.type
_entity_poly.pdbx_seq_one_letter_code
_entity_poly.pdbx_strand_id
1 'polypeptide(L)'
;MVHIFAKSAANALRGILFVWQRQRNFRIEVIIGTFVIILTILLQFTYMEVVSILVAVSVVVGAELFNSIVEELLDTVEPHYSVHVGRLKDVTAGTVLLLSLFAVVIGVLTVIHHYTFVLH
;
A
#
# COMPACT_ATOMS: atom_id res chain seq x y z
N MET A 1 -15.84 17.42 -21.22
CA MET A 1 -15.47 17.17 -19.80
C MET A 1 -15.35 15.68 -19.48
N VAL A 2 -16.39 14.87 -19.74
CA VAL A 2 -16.37 13.41 -19.54
C VAL A 2 -15.22 12.74 -20.28
N HIS A 3 -14.94 13.21 -21.49
CA HIS A 3 -13.87 12.69 -22.36
C HIS A 3 -12.46 12.89 -21.77
N ILE A 4 -12.22 14.08 -21.17
CA ILE A 4 -10.95 14.41 -20.51
C ILE A 4 -10.80 13.56 -19.24
N PHE A 5 -11.86 13.40 -18.47
CA PHE A 5 -11.87 12.57 -17.28
C PHE A 5 -11.58 11.10 -17.60
N ALA A 6 -12.23 10.53 -18.62
CA ALA A 6 -12.00 9.16 -19.04
C ALA A 6 -10.55 8.93 -19.48
N LYS A 7 -9.95 9.90 -20.20
CA LYS A 7 -8.55 9.85 -20.59
C LYS A 7 -7.62 9.88 -19.37
N SER A 8 -7.88 10.74 -18.40
CA SER A 8 -7.10 10.83 -17.16
C SER A 8 -7.18 9.52 -16.36
N ALA A 9 -8.37 8.95 -16.24
CA ALA A 9 -8.56 7.66 -15.55
C ALA A 9 -7.78 6.54 -16.25
N ALA A 10 -7.83 6.49 -17.59
CA ALA A 10 -7.07 5.52 -18.36
C ALA A 10 -5.55 5.67 -18.18
N ASN A 11 -5.06 6.90 -18.11
CA ASN A 11 -3.65 7.18 -17.83
C ASN A 11 -3.24 6.74 -16.42
N ALA A 12 -4.10 7.00 -15.42
CA ALA A 12 -3.87 6.58 -14.04
C ALA A 12 -3.78 5.06 -13.93
N LEU A 13 -4.70 4.34 -14.57
CA LEU A 13 -4.68 2.87 -14.59
C LEU A 13 -3.41 2.32 -15.26
N ARG A 14 -2.96 2.93 -16.34
CA ARG A 14 -1.70 2.54 -16.98
C ARG A 14 -0.50 2.76 -16.08
N GLY A 15 -0.50 3.83 -15.28
CA GLY A 15 0.55 4.09 -14.29
C GLY A 15 0.60 3.03 -13.20
N ILE A 16 -0.56 2.67 -12.64
CA ILE A 16 -0.66 1.60 -11.65
C ILE A 16 -0.20 0.25 -12.24
N LEU A 17 -0.63 -0.06 -13.47
CA LEU A 17 -0.23 -1.29 -14.15
C LEU A 17 1.28 -1.31 -14.41
N PHE A 18 1.89 -0.18 -14.74
CA PHE A 18 3.33 -0.06 -14.91
C PHE A 18 4.08 -0.46 -13.63
N VAL A 19 3.65 0.03 -12.47
CA VAL A 19 4.25 -0.32 -11.17
C VAL A 19 3.99 -1.79 -10.85
N TRP A 20 2.79 -2.30 -11.12
CA TRP A 20 2.46 -3.71 -10.95
C TRP A 20 3.41 -4.64 -11.70
N GLN A 21 3.74 -4.27 -12.92
CA GLN A 21 4.63 -5.08 -13.77
C GLN A 21 6.09 -5.01 -13.32
N ARG A 22 6.53 -3.89 -12.75
CA ARG A 22 7.94 -3.65 -12.43
C ARG A 22 8.29 -3.89 -10.97
N GLN A 23 7.37 -3.68 -10.04
CA GLN A 23 7.65 -3.71 -8.61
C GLN A 23 7.05 -4.94 -7.95
N ARG A 24 7.93 -5.87 -7.60
CA ARG A 24 7.53 -7.11 -6.93
C ARG A 24 6.87 -6.85 -5.57
N ASN A 25 7.44 -5.94 -4.77
CA ASN A 25 6.91 -5.63 -3.44
C ASN A 25 5.50 -5.07 -3.51
N PHE A 26 5.23 -4.21 -4.49
CA PHE A 26 3.90 -3.67 -4.72
C PHE A 26 2.89 -4.79 -4.99
N ARG A 27 3.23 -5.76 -5.85
CA ARG A 27 2.35 -6.90 -6.13
C ARG A 27 2.06 -7.71 -4.88
N ILE A 28 3.09 -8.00 -4.08
CA ILE A 28 2.95 -8.78 -2.84
C ILE A 28 2.01 -8.06 -1.87
N GLU A 29 2.19 -6.76 -1.68
CA GLU A 29 1.38 -5.97 -0.74
C GLU A 29 -0.08 -5.87 -1.19
N VAL A 30 -0.33 -5.67 -2.49
CA VAL A 30 -1.69 -5.63 -3.04
C VAL A 30 -2.38 -7.00 -2.85
N ILE A 31 -1.69 -8.09 -3.14
CA ILE A 31 -2.24 -9.43 -3.00
C ILE A 31 -2.55 -9.74 -1.54
N ILE A 32 -1.61 -9.50 -0.64
CA ILE A 32 -1.81 -9.73 0.81
C ILE A 32 -2.93 -8.84 1.34
N GLY A 33 -2.93 -7.56 1.00
CA GLY A 33 -3.94 -6.62 1.45
C GLY A 33 -5.34 -7.00 0.98
N THR A 34 -5.47 -7.38 -0.28
CA THR A 34 -6.75 -7.85 -0.85
C THR A 34 -7.23 -9.11 -0.12
N PHE A 35 -6.33 -10.06 0.11
CA PHE A 35 -6.65 -11.29 0.85
C PHE A 35 -7.16 -10.98 2.26
N VAL A 36 -6.47 -10.10 2.98
CA VAL A 36 -6.86 -9.70 4.35
C VAL A 36 -8.24 -9.03 4.35
N ILE A 37 -8.51 -8.12 3.41
CA ILE A 37 -9.82 -7.45 3.30
C ILE A 37 -10.92 -8.48 3.05
N ILE A 38 -10.73 -9.39 2.10
CA ILE A 38 -11.71 -10.44 1.78
C ILE A 38 -11.95 -11.32 3.01
N LEU A 39 -10.90 -11.70 3.71
CA LEU A 39 -10.99 -12.54 4.91
C LEU A 39 -11.79 -11.87 6.02
N THR A 40 -11.60 -10.58 6.27
CA THR A 40 -12.37 -9.84 7.28
C THR A 40 -13.85 -9.78 6.93
N ILE A 41 -14.17 -9.63 5.64
CA ILE A 41 -15.56 -9.64 5.18
C ILE A 41 -16.19 -11.03 5.37
N LEU A 42 -15.49 -12.09 4.99
CA LEU A 42 -15.98 -13.47 5.13
C LEU A 42 -16.15 -13.88 6.58
N LEU A 43 -15.30 -13.40 7.48
CA LEU A 43 -15.38 -13.67 8.92
C LEU A 43 -16.38 -12.75 9.64
N GLN A 44 -17.12 -11.95 8.89
CA GLN A 44 -18.19 -11.09 9.41
C GLN A 44 -17.70 -10.04 10.43
N PHE A 45 -16.55 -9.45 10.18
CA PHE A 45 -16.07 -8.31 10.95
C PHE A 45 -17.07 -7.15 10.82
N THR A 46 -17.15 -6.33 11.85
CA THR A 46 -18.05 -5.16 11.84
C THR A 46 -17.64 -4.15 10.78
N TYR A 47 -18.56 -3.27 10.42
CA TYR A 47 -18.29 -2.20 9.45
C TYR A 47 -17.05 -1.38 9.81
N MET A 48 -16.94 -0.94 11.07
CA MET A 48 -15.80 -0.14 11.51
C MET A 48 -14.48 -0.92 11.51
N GLU A 49 -14.54 -2.20 11.82
CA GLU A 49 -13.37 -3.08 11.75
C GLU A 49 -12.86 -3.24 10.31
N VAL A 50 -13.78 -3.47 9.37
CA VAL A 50 -13.44 -3.56 7.94
C VAL A 50 -12.87 -2.24 7.42
N VAL A 51 -13.47 -1.11 7.81
CA VAL A 51 -12.95 0.22 7.45
C VAL A 51 -11.54 0.43 7.99
N SER A 52 -11.26 0.03 9.23
CA SER A 52 -9.92 0.14 9.82
C SER A 52 -8.88 -0.66 9.03
N ILE A 53 -9.22 -1.89 8.66
CA ILE A 53 -8.34 -2.74 7.84
C ILE A 53 -8.14 -2.14 6.44
N LEU A 54 -9.20 -1.65 5.82
CA LEU A 54 -9.14 -1.04 4.50
C LEU A 54 -8.23 0.20 4.49
N VAL A 55 -8.34 1.06 5.49
CA VAL A 55 -7.48 2.24 5.65
C VAL A 55 -6.03 1.81 5.85
N ALA A 56 -5.76 0.84 6.71
CA ALA A 56 -4.40 0.35 6.96
C ALA A 56 -3.76 -0.20 5.68
N VAL A 57 -4.48 -1.04 4.93
CA VAL A 57 -4.00 -1.58 3.65
C VAL A 57 -3.76 -0.47 2.62
N SER A 58 -4.67 0.49 2.52
CA SER A 58 -4.55 1.61 1.58
C SER A 58 -3.32 2.46 1.85
N VAL A 59 -3.01 2.71 3.12
CA VAL A 59 -1.83 3.50 3.52
C VAL A 59 -0.54 2.76 3.13
N VAL A 60 -0.45 1.46 3.37
CA VAL A 60 0.73 0.67 3.01
C VAL A 60 0.92 0.62 1.49
N VAL A 61 -0.13 0.32 0.75
CA VAL A 61 -0.09 0.26 -0.72
C VAL A 61 0.27 1.63 -1.31
N GLY A 62 -0.30 2.70 -0.79
CA GLY A 62 0.03 4.07 -1.22
C GLY A 62 1.48 4.44 -0.93
N ALA A 63 2.00 4.05 0.24
CA ALA A 63 3.39 4.27 0.60
C ALA A 63 4.34 3.50 -0.35
N GLU A 64 4.01 2.28 -0.72
CA GLU A 64 4.81 1.50 -1.67
C GLU A 64 4.79 2.11 -3.07
N LEU A 65 3.63 2.60 -3.53
CA LEU A 65 3.57 3.35 -4.80
C LEU A 65 4.48 4.58 -4.76
N PHE A 66 4.44 5.34 -3.68
CA PHE A 66 5.29 6.51 -3.50
C PHE A 66 6.77 6.13 -3.50
N ASN A 67 7.14 5.08 -2.77
CA ASN A 67 8.51 4.56 -2.77
C ASN A 67 8.97 4.19 -4.19
N SER A 68 8.12 3.51 -4.95
CA SER A 68 8.41 3.12 -6.33
C SER A 68 8.66 4.33 -7.25
N ILE A 69 7.87 5.40 -7.10
CA ILE A 69 8.04 6.64 -7.84
C ILE A 69 9.38 7.30 -7.49
N VAL A 70 9.72 7.38 -6.21
CA VAL A 70 11.00 7.98 -5.78
C VAL A 70 12.18 7.18 -6.30
N GLU A 71 12.14 5.85 -6.24
CA GLU A 71 13.20 5.01 -6.80
C GLU A 71 13.40 5.25 -8.30
N GLU A 72 12.31 5.26 -9.06
CA GLU A 72 12.34 5.47 -10.50
C GLU A 72 12.84 6.88 -10.82
N LEU A 73 12.42 7.89 -10.05
CA LEU A 73 12.89 9.26 -10.21
C LEU A 73 14.39 9.39 -9.94
N LEU A 74 14.89 8.81 -8.86
CA LEU A 74 16.31 8.84 -8.51
C LEU A 74 17.16 8.11 -9.55
N ASP A 75 16.70 6.98 -10.05
CA ASP A 75 17.41 6.22 -11.08
C ASP A 75 17.45 6.97 -12.43
N THR A 76 16.46 7.80 -12.71
CA THR A 76 16.40 8.61 -13.93
C THR A 76 17.28 9.84 -13.84
N VAL A 77 17.26 10.55 -12.71
CA VAL A 77 17.98 11.82 -12.50
C VAL A 77 19.46 11.57 -12.19
N GLU A 78 19.76 10.54 -11.40
CA GLU A 78 21.10 10.18 -10.97
C GLU A 78 21.34 8.68 -11.19
N PRO A 79 21.64 8.26 -12.44
CA PRO A 79 21.79 6.83 -12.76
C PRO A 79 23.01 6.19 -12.12
N HIS A 80 24.01 6.99 -11.69
CA HIS A 80 25.18 6.49 -10.99
C HIS A 80 24.92 6.39 -9.50
N TYR A 81 25.34 5.30 -8.88
CA TYR A 81 25.21 5.12 -7.44
C TYR A 81 26.01 6.20 -6.71
N SER A 82 25.38 6.82 -5.71
CA SER A 82 26.01 7.68 -4.73
C SER A 82 25.49 7.34 -3.34
N VAL A 83 26.29 7.66 -2.32
CA VAL A 83 25.87 7.45 -0.91
C VAL A 83 24.61 8.26 -0.60
N HIS A 84 24.50 9.46 -1.13
CA HIS A 84 23.34 10.33 -0.92
C HIS A 84 22.05 9.74 -1.55
N VAL A 85 22.14 9.27 -2.78
CA VAL A 85 21.01 8.59 -3.46
C VAL A 85 20.60 7.33 -2.69
N GLY A 86 21.57 6.55 -2.23
CA GLY A 86 21.31 5.37 -1.41
C GLY A 86 20.56 5.72 -0.12
N ARG A 87 20.93 6.81 0.56
CA ARG A 87 20.21 7.27 1.76
C ARG A 87 18.78 7.68 1.47
N LEU A 88 18.52 8.37 0.36
CA LEU A 88 17.17 8.76 -0.03
C LEU A 88 16.29 7.53 -0.30
N LYS A 89 16.83 6.53 -0.98
CA LYS A 89 16.15 5.25 -1.20
C LYS A 89 15.85 4.54 0.12
N ASP A 90 16.80 4.53 1.05
CA ASP A 90 16.63 3.92 2.37
C ASP A 90 15.54 4.62 3.19
N VAL A 91 15.47 5.95 3.14
CA VAL A 91 14.41 6.73 3.83
C VAL A 91 13.04 6.38 3.29
N THR A 92 12.86 6.30 1.98
CA THR A 92 11.55 5.95 1.41
C THR A 92 11.17 4.51 1.71
N ALA A 93 12.12 3.57 1.64
CA ALA A 93 11.89 2.18 2.04
C ALA A 93 11.58 2.06 3.54
N GLY A 94 12.28 2.84 4.38
CA GLY A 94 12.01 2.92 5.82
C GLY A 94 10.63 3.47 6.14
N THR A 95 10.12 4.41 5.34
CA THR A 95 8.75 4.91 5.47
C THR A 95 7.73 3.79 5.23
N VAL A 96 7.92 2.99 4.19
CA VAL A 96 7.06 1.82 3.93
C VAL A 96 7.10 0.84 5.09
N LEU A 97 8.30 0.53 5.58
CA LEU A 97 8.48 -0.37 6.72
C LEU A 97 7.72 0.13 7.96
N LEU A 98 7.89 1.40 8.30
CA LEU A 98 7.25 2.01 9.46
C LEU A 98 5.72 1.96 9.35
N LEU A 99 5.17 2.35 8.21
CA LEU A 99 3.72 2.32 7.99
C LEU A 99 3.18 0.88 7.97
N SER A 100 3.95 -0.07 7.45
CA SER A 100 3.60 -1.49 7.49
C SER A 100 3.54 -2.03 8.91
N LEU A 101 4.46 -1.63 9.78
CA LEU A 101 4.44 -2.00 11.19
C LEU A 101 3.18 -1.46 11.89
N PHE A 102 2.81 -0.20 11.65
CA PHE A 102 1.57 0.36 12.19
C PHE A 102 0.34 -0.36 11.63
N ALA A 103 0.35 -0.71 10.36
CA ALA A 103 -0.76 -1.48 9.76
C ALA A 103 -0.93 -2.86 10.42
N VAL A 104 0.17 -3.55 10.72
CA VAL A 104 0.15 -4.82 11.45
C VAL A 104 -0.43 -4.63 12.85
N VAL A 105 -0.04 -3.57 13.56
CA VAL A 105 -0.61 -3.25 14.88
C VAL A 105 -2.12 -3.02 14.79
N ILE A 106 -2.56 -2.23 13.82
CA ILE A 106 -4.01 -2.00 13.59
C ILE A 106 -4.72 -3.34 13.33
N GLY A 107 -4.16 -4.19 12.49
CA GLY A 107 -4.72 -5.49 12.18
C GLY A 107 -4.85 -6.39 13.41
N VAL A 108 -3.80 -6.49 14.21
CA VAL A 108 -3.80 -7.28 15.44
C VAL A 108 -4.84 -6.75 16.44
N LEU A 109 -4.87 -5.44 16.66
CA LEU A 109 -5.85 -4.83 17.57
C LEU A 109 -7.28 -5.05 17.07
N THR A 110 -7.52 -4.97 15.78
CA THR A 110 -8.84 -5.21 15.18
C THR A 110 -9.29 -6.65 15.39
N VAL A 111 -8.39 -7.62 15.20
CA VAL A 111 -8.69 -9.04 15.42
C VAL A 111 -8.99 -9.31 16.90
N ILE A 112 -8.17 -8.78 17.80
CA ILE A 112 -8.39 -8.91 19.24
C ILE A 112 -9.74 -8.31 19.62
N HIS A 113 -10.06 -7.12 19.14
CA HIS A 113 -11.33 -6.46 19.40
C HIS A 113 -12.51 -7.31 18.93
N HIS A 114 -12.43 -7.85 17.73
CA HIS A 114 -13.51 -8.67 17.16
C HIS A 114 -13.81 -9.89 18.00
N TYR A 115 -12.78 -10.67 18.34
CA TYR A 115 -12.96 -11.92 19.08
C TYR A 115 -13.20 -11.74 20.58
N THR A 116 -12.85 -10.58 21.14
CA THR A 116 -13.07 -10.30 22.56
C THR A 116 -14.41 -9.62 22.82
N PHE A 117 -14.78 -8.64 22.00
CA PHE A 117 -15.91 -7.75 22.30
C PHE A 117 -17.12 -7.92 21.37
N VAL A 118 -16.93 -8.47 20.19
CA VAL A 118 -18.01 -8.59 19.21
C VAL A 118 -18.66 -9.98 19.28
N LEU A 119 -17.87 -11.03 19.44
CA LEU A 119 -18.39 -12.40 19.47
C LEU A 119 -18.78 -12.91 20.88
N HIS A 120 -18.53 -12.13 21.90
CA HIS A 120 -18.90 -12.44 23.28
C HIS A 120 -19.77 -11.36 23.90
#